data_2775859641ac71f4510b3c5316a2b4ac
#
_entry.id   2775859641ac71f4510b3c5316a2b4ac
#
_cell.length_a   1.000
_cell.length_b   1.000
_cell.length_c   1.000
_cell.angle_alpha   90.00
_cell.angle_beta   90.00
_cell.angle_gamma   90.00
#
_symmetry.space_group_name_H-M   'P 1'
#
loop_
_entity.id
_entity.type
_entity.pdbx_description
1 polymer ?
#
loop_
_entity_poly.entity_id
_entity_poly.type
_entity_poly.pdbx_seq_one_letter_code
_entity_poly.pdbx_strand_id
1 'polypeptide(L)'
;MAIAENGPVERSCFTLDLGAIRRNAEILLRAAGGAELWAVVKAEGYGHGAVDVSKAALDAGATALCVATLPEALHLRAALRNARIVVMGPVSDREVGEARVARLELVAADGRIPDGVKVHLKLDTGMGRWGLSELPAPTRDVVGVMSHLASAEADPSFTQLQVDRFREATAQLGSLTRHLANSAATLRYAEARFDAVRCGIALYGISPFGGDPEDEELTPALRWESYVALVKRLEPGESTGYGRRYVADRAGWIGIVPVGYADGFRRDMTGTEVLVDGRRRRVVGTISMDALAVLLDSELAAGTPVTLVGDGIRIEEHANVAGTIGYEIATGLNTRSGRARRVTVDG
;
A
#
# COMPACT_ATOMS: atom_id res chain seq x y z
N MET A 1 -5.95 13.97 23.28
CA MET A 1 -4.81 13.39 24.01
C MET A 1 -5.37 12.50 25.13
N ALA A 2 -5.58 11.23 24.82
CA ALA A 2 -5.90 10.22 25.83
C ALA A 2 -4.94 9.06 25.57
N ILE A 3 -3.97 8.92 26.46
CA ILE A 3 -3.04 7.79 26.53
C ILE A 3 -3.92 6.60 26.94
N ALA A 4 -4.03 5.61 26.05
CA ALA A 4 -4.73 4.36 26.33
C ALA A 4 -4.08 3.67 27.54
N GLU A 5 -4.92 3.19 28.43
CA GLU A 5 -4.58 2.46 29.65
C GLU A 5 -3.61 1.31 29.36
N ASN A 6 -2.57 1.21 30.19
CA ASN A 6 -1.47 0.25 30.15
C ASN A 6 -1.91 -1.21 30.21
N GLY A 7 -2.32 -1.76 29.08
CA GLY A 7 -2.23 -3.20 28.85
C GLY A 7 -0.79 -3.60 28.52
N PRO A 8 -0.41 -4.89 28.63
CA PRO A 8 0.93 -5.33 28.25
C PRO A 8 1.18 -4.97 26.79
N VAL A 9 2.30 -4.29 26.54
CA VAL A 9 2.68 -3.89 25.18
C VAL A 9 2.85 -5.17 24.35
N GLU A 10 2.06 -5.28 23.29
CA GLU A 10 2.10 -6.44 22.40
C GLU A 10 3.44 -6.47 21.64
N ARG A 11 3.97 -7.68 21.37
CA ARG A 11 5.22 -7.87 20.62
C ARG A 11 5.22 -7.13 19.27
N SER A 12 4.10 -7.14 18.59
CA SER A 12 3.87 -6.45 17.33
C SER A 12 2.39 -6.07 17.23
N CYS A 13 2.10 -4.78 17.18
CA CYS A 13 0.73 -4.28 17.11
C CYS A 13 0.61 -3.31 15.93
N PHE A 14 -0.34 -3.60 15.04
CA PHE A 14 -0.72 -2.70 13.95
C PHE A 14 -2.04 -2.03 14.30
N THR A 15 -2.06 -0.71 14.30
CA THR A 15 -3.28 0.09 14.43
C THR A 15 -3.61 0.71 13.08
N LEU A 16 -4.81 0.42 12.57
CA LEU A 16 -5.34 1.02 11.35
C LEU A 16 -6.36 2.10 11.70
N ASP A 17 -6.12 3.32 11.25
CA ASP A 17 -7.07 4.45 11.34
C ASP A 17 -7.98 4.49 10.10
N LEU A 18 -9.24 4.10 10.29
CA LEU A 18 -10.25 4.14 9.23
C LEU A 18 -10.69 5.57 8.91
N GLY A 19 -10.60 6.49 9.87
CA GLY A 19 -10.81 7.92 9.65
C GLY A 19 -9.78 8.50 8.69
N ALA A 20 -8.50 8.12 8.82
CA ALA A 20 -7.45 8.51 7.87
C ALA A 20 -7.75 7.98 6.44
N ILE A 21 -8.20 6.72 6.31
CA ILE A 21 -8.62 6.17 5.00
C ILE A 21 -9.74 7.03 4.38
N ARG A 22 -10.76 7.42 5.16
CA ARG A 22 -11.86 8.27 4.65
C ARG A 22 -11.36 9.65 4.25
N ARG A 23 -10.56 10.32 5.09
CA ARG A 23 -9.96 11.64 4.77
C ARG A 23 -9.13 11.57 3.47
N ASN A 24 -8.30 10.55 3.31
CA ASN A 24 -7.52 10.35 2.10
C ASN A 24 -8.41 10.10 0.87
N ALA A 25 -9.48 9.31 1.01
CA ALA A 25 -10.45 9.10 -0.06
C ALA A 25 -11.14 10.40 -0.49
N GLU A 26 -11.52 11.26 0.46
CA GLU A 26 -12.10 12.58 0.19
C GLU A 26 -11.11 13.51 -0.56
N ILE A 27 -9.83 13.49 -0.18
CA ILE A 27 -8.77 14.22 -0.89
C ILE A 27 -8.67 13.73 -2.33
N LEU A 28 -8.65 12.42 -2.52
CA LEU A 28 -8.56 11.80 -3.84
C LEU A 28 -9.81 12.06 -4.70
N LEU A 29 -11.01 12.10 -4.10
CA LEU A 29 -12.25 12.50 -4.77
C LEU A 29 -12.20 13.96 -5.24
N ARG A 30 -11.73 14.88 -4.39
CA ARG A 30 -11.52 16.28 -4.80
C ARG A 30 -10.52 16.37 -5.94
N ALA A 31 -9.38 15.66 -5.82
CA ALA A 31 -8.37 15.62 -6.87
C ALA A 31 -8.89 14.98 -8.15
N ALA A 32 -9.80 14.00 -8.09
CA ALA A 32 -10.39 13.34 -9.26
C ALA A 32 -11.23 14.31 -10.12
N GLY A 33 -11.73 15.41 -9.55
CA GLY A 33 -12.39 16.49 -10.32
C GLY A 33 -13.70 16.04 -10.99
N GLY A 34 -14.44 15.14 -10.39
CA GLY A 34 -15.72 14.60 -10.90
C GLY A 34 -15.60 13.21 -11.53
N ALA A 35 -14.40 12.67 -11.72
CA ALA A 35 -14.21 11.26 -12.08
C ALA A 35 -14.52 10.35 -10.89
N GLU A 36 -14.96 9.13 -11.16
CA GLU A 36 -15.18 8.12 -10.11
C GLU A 36 -13.86 7.77 -9.40
N LEU A 37 -13.91 7.58 -8.07
CA LEU A 37 -12.79 7.01 -7.32
C LEU A 37 -12.98 5.50 -7.20
N TRP A 38 -12.04 4.73 -7.73
CA TRP A 38 -11.94 3.29 -7.56
C TRP A 38 -10.80 2.97 -6.61
N ALA A 39 -11.13 2.39 -5.45
CA ALA A 39 -10.17 2.06 -4.41
C ALA A 39 -9.40 0.79 -4.76
N VAL A 40 -8.08 0.87 -4.85
CA VAL A 40 -7.22 -0.29 -5.12
C VAL A 40 -6.82 -0.93 -3.80
N VAL A 41 -7.41 -2.09 -3.51
CA VAL A 41 -7.32 -2.80 -2.22
C VAL A 41 -6.70 -4.20 -2.33
N LYS A 42 -5.94 -4.45 -3.40
CA LYS A 42 -5.17 -5.69 -3.62
C LYS A 42 -4.10 -5.88 -2.53
N ALA A 43 -3.51 -7.07 -2.47
CA ALA A 43 -2.47 -7.44 -1.50
C ALA A 43 -2.90 -7.11 -0.05
N GLU A 44 -4.10 -7.60 0.32
CA GLU A 44 -4.69 -7.36 1.65
C GLU A 44 -4.79 -5.86 1.99
N GLY A 45 -5.26 -5.04 1.02
CA GLY A 45 -5.30 -3.59 1.19
C GLY A 45 -3.91 -3.01 1.44
N TYR A 46 -2.91 -3.40 0.65
CA TYR A 46 -1.50 -3.02 0.87
C TYR A 46 -1.03 -3.30 2.31
N GLY A 47 -1.45 -4.46 2.87
CA GLY A 47 -1.13 -4.87 4.24
C GLY A 47 -2.02 -4.24 5.32
N HIS A 48 -2.92 -3.32 4.97
CA HIS A 48 -3.78 -2.60 5.92
C HIS A 48 -5.07 -3.36 6.27
N GLY A 49 -5.42 -4.43 5.52
CA GLY A 49 -6.67 -5.17 5.69
C GLY A 49 -7.73 -4.77 4.67
N ALA A 50 -7.89 -5.61 3.64
CA ALA A 50 -8.69 -5.28 2.45
C ALA A 50 -10.16 -4.97 2.77
N VAL A 51 -10.79 -5.71 3.67
CA VAL A 51 -12.23 -5.56 3.98
C VAL A 51 -12.52 -4.23 4.69
N ASP A 52 -11.73 -3.88 5.71
CA ASP A 52 -11.97 -2.68 6.51
C ASP A 52 -11.67 -1.42 5.69
N VAL A 53 -10.55 -1.41 4.95
CA VAL A 53 -10.21 -0.33 4.02
C VAL A 53 -11.27 -0.18 2.94
N SER A 54 -11.79 -1.29 2.38
CA SER A 54 -12.85 -1.24 1.37
C SER A 54 -14.13 -0.60 1.89
N LYS A 55 -14.53 -0.93 3.13
CA LYS A 55 -15.70 -0.29 3.76
C LYS A 55 -15.48 1.20 3.93
N ALA A 56 -14.36 1.61 4.54
CA ALA A 56 -14.06 3.01 4.77
C ALA A 56 -13.98 3.82 3.46
N ALA A 57 -13.37 3.26 2.40
CA ALA A 57 -13.30 3.92 1.09
C ALA A 57 -14.67 4.05 0.41
N LEU A 58 -15.52 3.00 0.47
CA LEU A 58 -16.89 3.05 -0.07
C LEU A 58 -17.76 4.04 0.70
N ASP A 59 -17.66 4.07 2.03
CA ASP A 59 -18.38 5.02 2.88
C ASP A 59 -17.99 6.47 2.57
N ALA A 60 -16.74 6.71 2.17
CA ALA A 60 -16.24 8.01 1.74
C ALA A 60 -16.57 8.37 0.29
N GLY A 61 -17.19 7.48 -0.49
CA GLY A 61 -17.65 7.77 -1.85
C GLY A 61 -16.88 7.09 -2.98
N ALA A 62 -15.98 6.15 -2.69
CA ALA A 62 -15.44 5.28 -3.73
C ALA A 62 -16.56 4.41 -4.35
N THR A 63 -16.57 4.26 -5.67
CA THR A 63 -17.65 3.58 -6.40
C THR A 63 -17.30 2.16 -6.83
N ALA A 64 -16.03 1.79 -6.77
CA ALA A 64 -15.56 0.44 -7.08
C ALA A 64 -14.31 0.09 -6.26
N LEU A 65 -14.09 -1.22 -6.13
CA LEU A 65 -12.90 -1.82 -5.52
C LEU A 65 -12.08 -2.51 -6.61
N CYS A 66 -10.77 -2.32 -6.61
CA CYS A 66 -9.86 -2.95 -7.56
C CYS A 66 -8.91 -3.90 -6.83
N VAL A 67 -8.85 -5.13 -7.30
CA VAL A 67 -7.94 -6.17 -6.77
C VAL A 67 -7.10 -6.78 -7.90
N ALA A 68 -6.10 -7.56 -7.56
CA ALA A 68 -5.23 -8.19 -8.54
C ALA A 68 -5.71 -9.59 -8.96
N THR A 69 -6.32 -10.35 -8.06
CA THR A 69 -6.62 -11.77 -8.25
C THR A 69 -8.07 -12.10 -7.96
N LEU A 70 -8.54 -13.20 -8.52
CA LEU A 70 -9.89 -13.71 -8.23
C LEU A 70 -10.09 -14.07 -6.75
N PRO A 71 -9.15 -14.76 -6.04
CA PRO A 71 -9.30 -15.02 -4.62
C PRO A 71 -9.49 -13.75 -3.76
N GLU A 72 -8.75 -12.67 -4.05
CA GLU A 72 -8.95 -11.38 -3.37
C GLU A 72 -10.37 -10.84 -3.62
N ALA A 73 -10.85 -10.91 -4.86
CA ALA A 73 -12.20 -10.46 -5.20
C ALA A 73 -13.29 -11.29 -4.49
N LEU A 74 -13.13 -12.59 -4.42
CA LEU A 74 -14.07 -13.50 -3.73
C LEU A 74 -14.07 -13.25 -2.22
N HIS A 75 -12.91 -13.00 -1.62
CA HIS A 75 -12.81 -12.61 -0.22
C HIS A 75 -13.59 -11.32 0.06
N LEU A 76 -13.41 -10.28 -0.77
CA LEU A 76 -14.18 -9.04 -0.64
C LEU A 76 -15.66 -9.26 -0.89
N ARG A 77 -16.06 -10.06 -1.89
CA ARG A 77 -17.45 -10.35 -2.20
C ARG A 77 -18.19 -11.01 -1.05
N ALA A 78 -17.52 -11.89 -0.30
CA ALA A 78 -18.10 -12.52 0.89
C ALA A 78 -18.48 -11.49 1.97
N ALA A 79 -17.66 -10.45 2.15
CA ALA A 79 -17.90 -9.39 3.12
C ALA A 79 -18.78 -8.24 2.58
N LEU A 80 -18.71 -7.96 1.27
CA LEU A 80 -19.29 -6.79 0.61
C LEU A 80 -20.16 -7.23 -0.58
N ARG A 81 -21.36 -7.71 -0.28
CA ARG A 81 -22.26 -8.41 -1.23
C ARG A 81 -22.60 -7.60 -2.50
N ASN A 82 -22.69 -6.28 -2.38
CA ASN A 82 -23.17 -5.41 -3.46
C ASN A 82 -22.09 -4.47 -4.03
N ALA A 83 -20.85 -4.52 -3.54
CA ALA A 83 -19.79 -3.67 -4.03
C ALA A 83 -19.45 -4.00 -5.49
N ARG A 84 -19.14 -2.99 -6.30
CA ARG A 84 -18.51 -3.16 -7.61
C ARG A 84 -17.06 -3.56 -7.41
N ILE A 85 -16.64 -4.72 -7.95
CA ILE A 85 -15.29 -5.26 -7.77
C ILE A 85 -14.70 -5.59 -9.12
N VAL A 86 -13.51 -5.02 -9.40
CA VAL A 86 -12.76 -5.18 -10.65
C VAL A 86 -11.49 -6.00 -10.40
N VAL A 87 -11.33 -7.13 -11.07
CA VAL A 87 -10.12 -7.95 -11.06
C VAL A 87 -9.20 -7.47 -12.16
N MET A 88 -8.06 -6.88 -11.79
CA MET A 88 -7.14 -6.24 -12.74
C MET A 88 -6.06 -7.17 -13.29
N GLY A 89 -5.82 -8.30 -12.65
CA GLY A 89 -4.86 -9.30 -13.12
C GLY A 89 -5.50 -10.32 -14.06
N PRO A 90 -4.69 -11.20 -14.65
CA PRO A 90 -5.18 -12.24 -15.54
C PRO A 90 -6.04 -13.26 -14.79
N VAL A 91 -7.05 -13.77 -15.48
CA VAL A 91 -7.92 -14.85 -15.01
C VAL A 91 -7.90 -16.00 -16.02
N SER A 92 -7.95 -17.23 -15.54
CA SER A 92 -8.07 -18.42 -16.37
C SER A 92 -9.55 -18.67 -16.78
N ASP A 93 -9.78 -19.49 -17.82
CA ASP A 93 -11.12 -19.83 -18.28
C ASP A 93 -11.98 -20.45 -17.15
N ARG A 94 -11.37 -21.23 -16.26
CA ARG A 94 -12.04 -21.77 -15.08
C ARG A 94 -12.52 -20.67 -14.14
N GLU A 95 -11.70 -19.68 -13.89
CA GLU A 95 -12.00 -18.56 -12.99
C GLU A 95 -13.08 -17.63 -13.56
N VAL A 96 -13.25 -17.54 -14.88
CA VAL A 96 -14.34 -16.76 -15.51
C VAL A 96 -15.71 -17.21 -15.02
N GLY A 97 -15.93 -18.52 -14.87
CA GLY A 97 -17.18 -19.06 -14.34
C GLY A 97 -17.48 -18.58 -12.92
N GLU A 98 -16.46 -18.59 -12.05
CA GLU A 98 -16.58 -18.12 -10.67
C GLU A 98 -16.77 -16.60 -10.61
N ALA A 99 -16.06 -15.84 -11.44
CA ALA A 99 -16.20 -14.39 -11.54
C ALA A 99 -17.62 -13.97 -11.96
N ARG A 100 -18.23 -14.72 -12.91
CA ARG A 100 -19.60 -14.48 -13.34
C ARG A 100 -20.59 -14.69 -12.19
N VAL A 101 -20.51 -15.80 -11.48
CA VAL A 101 -21.37 -16.11 -10.33
C VAL A 101 -21.22 -15.04 -9.24
N ALA A 102 -20.00 -14.61 -8.99
CA ALA A 102 -19.67 -13.57 -8.01
C ALA A 102 -19.94 -12.14 -8.49
N ARG A 103 -20.45 -11.97 -9.73
CA ARG A 103 -20.76 -10.65 -10.33
C ARG A 103 -19.57 -9.70 -10.27
N LEU A 104 -18.40 -10.19 -10.69
CA LEU A 104 -17.17 -9.41 -10.78
C LEU A 104 -17.03 -8.78 -12.16
N GLU A 105 -16.20 -7.76 -12.27
CA GLU A 105 -15.74 -7.19 -13.54
C GLU A 105 -14.29 -7.63 -13.77
N LEU A 106 -13.93 -8.00 -15.00
CA LEU A 106 -12.61 -8.53 -15.35
C LEU A 106 -11.85 -7.57 -16.26
N VAL A 107 -10.54 -7.65 -16.25
CA VAL A 107 -9.68 -6.93 -17.20
C VAL A 107 -9.13 -7.92 -18.24
N ALA A 108 -9.44 -7.69 -19.51
CA ALA A 108 -8.89 -8.41 -20.64
C ALA A 108 -7.61 -7.70 -21.14
N ALA A 109 -6.48 -8.36 -20.98
CA ALA A 109 -5.16 -7.83 -21.33
C ALA A 109 -4.47 -8.61 -22.45
N ASP A 110 -5.08 -9.69 -22.95
CA ASP A 110 -4.53 -10.62 -23.95
C ASP A 110 -5.44 -10.82 -25.18
N GLY A 111 -6.49 -9.99 -25.30
CA GLY A 111 -7.45 -10.05 -26.42
C GLY A 111 -8.59 -11.04 -26.24
N ARG A 112 -8.57 -11.90 -25.24
CA ARG A 112 -9.71 -12.78 -24.91
C ARG A 112 -10.75 -11.99 -24.14
N ILE A 113 -11.96 -11.92 -24.69
CA ILE A 113 -13.10 -11.27 -24.06
C ILE A 113 -14.08 -12.37 -23.62
N PRO A 114 -14.13 -12.69 -22.31
CA PRO A 114 -15.04 -13.72 -21.81
C PRO A 114 -16.49 -13.30 -21.96
N ASP A 115 -17.37 -14.22 -22.39
CA ASP A 115 -18.80 -13.98 -22.52
C ASP A 115 -19.52 -13.97 -21.16
N GLY A 116 -20.53 -13.10 -21.03
CA GLY A 116 -21.44 -13.06 -19.89
C GLY A 116 -20.82 -12.60 -18.58
N VAL A 117 -19.72 -11.89 -18.64
CA VAL A 117 -19.09 -11.18 -17.53
C VAL A 117 -18.64 -9.80 -18.01
N LYS A 118 -18.80 -8.76 -17.19
CA LYS A 118 -18.37 -7.42 -17.55
C LYS A 118 -16.86 -7.35 -17.71
N VAL A 119 -16.37 -6.72 -18.78
CA VAL A 119 -14.96 -6.67 -19.14
C VAL A 119 -14.49 -5.24 -19.36
N HIS A 120 -13.29 -4.94 -18.88
CA HIS A 120 -12.51 -3.76 -19.22
C HIS A 120 -11.35 -4.17 -20.14
N LEU A 121 -11.31 -3.61 -21.35
CA LEU A 121 -10.17 -3.82 -22.26
C LEU A 121 -8.95 -3.07 -21.74
N LYS A 122 -7.80 -3.70 -21.74
CA LYS A 122 -6.56 -3.06 -21.33
C LYS A 122 -5.66 -2.79 -22.51
N LEU A 123 -5.41 -1.51 -22.78
CA LEU A 123 -4.45 -1.04 -23.77
C LEU A 123 -3.07 -0.86 -23.11
N ASP A 124 -2.00 -1.28 -23.76
CA ASP A 124 -0.64 -0.90 -23.36
C ASP A 124 -0.23 0.38 -24.08
N THR A 125 -0.18 1.48 -23.35
CA THR A 125 0.25 2.78 -23.85
C THR A 125 1.73 3.05 -23.65
N GLY A 126 2.48 2.09 -23.10
CA GLY A 126 3.90 2.21 -22.83
C GLY A 126 4.37 1.68 -21.48
N MET A 127 3.51 0.95 -20.73
CA MET A 127 3.93 0.27 -19.50
C MET A 127 4.77 -0.99 -19.80
N GLY A 128 4.55 -1.62 -20.97
CA GLY A 128 5.33 -2.78 -21.41
C GLY A 128 5.15 -4.04 -20.56
N ARG A 129 3.97 -4.22 -19.96
CA ARG A 129 3.73 -5.34 -19.03
C ARG A 129 2.54 -6.21 -19.42
N TRP A 130 1.34 -5.71 -19.30
CA TRP A 130 0.08 -6.32 -19.72
C TRP A 130 -0.74 -5.30 -20.47
N GLY A 131 -1.39 -5.73 -21.53
CA GLY A 131 -2.25 -4.89 -22.35
C GLY A 131 -2.09 -5.21 -23.82
N LEU A 132 -3.09 -4.85 -24.58
CA LEU A 132 -3.17 -5.00 -26.02
C LEU A 132 -2.38 -3.87 -26.70
N SER A 133 -1.78 -4.14 -27.84
CA SER A 133 -1.21 -3.10 -28.72
C SER A 133 -2.29 -2.25 -29.39
N GLU A 134 -3.45 -2.88 -29.67
CA GLU A 134 -4.62 -2.26 -30.28
C GLU A 134 -5.91 -2.77 -29.61
N LEU A 135 -6.90 -1.93 -29.50
CA LEU A 135 -8.20 -2.30 -28.92
C LEU A 135 -9.06 -3.02 -29.98
N PRO A 136 -9.58 -4.23 -29.70
CA PRO A 136 -10.56 -4.86 -30.55
C PRO A 136 -11.89 -4.11 -30.51
N ALA A 137 -12.75 -4.35 -31.50
CA ALA A 137 -14.12 -3.86 -31.45
C ALA A 137 -14.83 -4.35 -30.17
N PRO A 138 -15.43 -3.47 -29.37
CA PRO A 138 -16.06 -3.85 -28.11
C PRO A 138 -17.29 -4.73 -28.37
N THR A 139 -17.41 -5.82 -27.60
CA THR A 139 -18.62 -6.62 -27.53
C THR A 139 -19.60 -6.01 -26.51
N ARG A 140 -20.80 -6.57 -26.41
CA ARG A 140 -21.82 -6.13 -25.43
C ARG A 140 -21.37 -6.24 -23.97
N ASP A 141 -20.40 -7.13 -23.68
CA ASP A 141 -19.90 -7.38 -22.33
C ASP A 141 -18.76 -6.43 -21.96
N VAL A 142 -18.21 -5.67 -22.91
CA VAL A 142 -17.21 -4.65 -22.66
C VAL A 142 -17.87 -3.40 -22.07
N VAL A 143 -17.48 -3.04 -20.85
CA VAL A 143 -18.03 -1.90 -20.11
C VAL A 143 -17.02 -0.80 -19.87
N GLY A 144 -15.75 -1.04 -20.14
CA GLY A 144 -14.70 -0.05 -19.94
C GLY A 144 -13.43 -0.32 -20.70
N VAL A 145 -12.55 0.69 -20.70
CA VAL A 145 -11.20 0.64 -21.27
C VAL A 145 -10.22 1.24 -20.28
N MET A 146 -9.08 0.60 -20.12
CA MET A 146 -8.03 1.07 -19.22
C MET A 146 -6.64 1.02 -19.84
N SER A 147 -5.74 1.79 -19.24
CA SER A 147 -4.30 1.58 -19.34
C SER A 147 -3.64 1.80 -17.96
N HIS A 148 -2.32 1.84 -17.93
CA HIS A 148 -1.57 2.11 -16.70
C HIS A 148 -0.34 2.96 -17.01
N LEU A 149 -0.15 4.01 -16.22
CA LEU A 149 0.99 4.92 -16.36
C LEU A 149 2.24 4.27 -15.76
N ALA A 150 3.34 4.39 -16.46
CA ALA A 150 4.60 3.74 -16.07
C ALA A 150 5.44 4.61 -15.13
N SER A 151 5.31 5.94 -15.21
CA SER A 151 6.21 6.88 -14.56
C SER A 151 5.53 8.20 -14.18
N ALA A 152 4.28 8.14 -13.70
CA ALA A 152 3.53 9.34 -13.33
C ALA A 152 4.15 10.11 -12.15
N GLU A 153 4.99 9.45 -11.36
CA GLU A 153 5.74 10.05 -10.26
C GLU A 153 7.02 10.77 -10.69
N ALA A 154 7.64 10.39 -11.84
CA ALA A 154 9.01 10.80 -12.16
C ALA A 154 9.21 11.39 -13.56
N ASP A 155 8.39 11.02 -14.56
CA ASP A 155 8.56 11.47 -15.96
C ASP A 155 7.27 12.09 -16.52
N PRO A 156 7.12 13.44 -16.42
CA PRO A 156 5.95 14.13 -16.95
C PRO A 156 5.80 13.98 -18.47
N SER A 157 6.89 13.98 -19.21
CA SER A 157 6.87 13.91 -20.69
C SER A 157 6.35 12.55 -21.16
N PHE A 158 6.84 11.48 -20.56
CA PHE A 158 6.37 10.12 -20.88
C PHE A 158 4.94 9.89 -20.40
N THR A 159 4.58 10.44 -19.24
CA THR A 159 3.21 10.42 -18.74
C THR A 159 2.25 11.07 -19.73
N GLN A 160 2.58 12.26 -20.23
CA GLN A 160 1.77 12.96 -21.23
C GLN A 160 1.63 12.15 -22.52
N LEU A 161 2.71 11.55 -23.01
CA LEU A 161 2.69 10.67 -24.19
C LEU A 161 1.73 9.48 -24.00
N GLN A 162 1.72 8.86 -22.81
CA GLN A 162 0.80 7.77 -22.49
C GLN A 162 -0.66 8.24 -22.43
N VAL A 163 -0.90 9.43 -21.88
CA VAL A 163 -2.25 10.07 -21.84
C VAL A 163 -2.76 10.31 -23.25
N ASP A 164 -1.92 10.86 -24.13
CA ASP A 164 -2.30 11.19 -25.51
C ASP A 164 -2.60 9.92 -26.31
N ARG A 165 -1.76 8.90 -26.21
CA ARG A 165 -2.02 7.56 -26.80
C ARG A 165 -3.34 6.97 -26.33
N PHE A 166 -3.63 7.05 -25.03
CA PHE A 166 -4.87 6.51 -24.46
C PHE A 166 -6.07 7.32 -24.95
N ARG A 167 -5.97 8.64 -24.99
CA ARG A 167 -7.03 9.54 -25.47
C ARG A 167 -7.37 9.27 -26.93
N GLU A 168 -6.35 9.16 -27.80
CA GLU A 168 -6.49 8.87 -29.22
C GLU A 168 -7.16 7.51 -29.44
N ALA A 169 -6.64 6.46 -28.82
CA ALA A 169 -7.17 5.08 -28.97
C ALA A 169 -8.60 4.91 -28.45
N THR A 170 -9.05 5.76 -27.53
CA THR A 170 -10.38 5.68 -26.92
C THR A 170 -11.34 6.74 -27.41
N ALA A 171 -10.95 7.60 -28.37
CA ALA A 171 -11.77 8.73 -28.83
C ALA A 171 -13.16 8.35 -29.35
N GLN A 172 -13.29 7.18 -29.98
CA GLN A 172 -14.54 6.65 -30.53
C GLN A 172 -15.31 5.74 -29.57
N LEU A 173 -14.83 5.57 -28.32
CA LEU A 173 -15.38 4.64 -27.33
C LEU A 173 -16.10 5.36 -26.19
N GLY A 174 -16.75 6.49 -26.48
CA GLY A 174 -17.35 7.37 -25.48
C GLY A 174 -18.46 6.78 -24.61
N SER A 175 -18.98 5.59 -24.93
CA SER A 175 -19.96 4.87 -24.11
C SER A 175 -19.30 3.96 -23.05
N LEU A 176 -17.98 3.76 -23.12
CA LEU A 176 -17.22 2.90 -22.19
C LEU A 176 -16.55 3.74 -21.11
N THR A 177 -16.53 3.23 -19.88
CA THR A 177 -15.79 3.87 -18.78
C THR A 177 -14.28 3.83 -19.05
N ARG A 178 -13.66 5.00 -19.22
CA ARG A 178 -12.21 5.14 -19.46
C ARG A 178 -11.50 5.42 -18.14
N HIS A 179 -10.48 4.63 -17.82
CA HIS A 179 -9.75 4.81 -16.57
C HIS A 179 -8.25 4.57 -16.73
N LEU A 180 -7.45 5.60 -16.47
CA LEU A 180 -6.00 5.61 -16.67
C LEU A 180 -5.23 5.92 -15.37
N ALA A 181 -5.56 7.05 -14.72
CA ALA A 181 -4.79 7.58 -13.60
C ALA A 181 -4.67 6.60 -12.42
N ASN A 182 -3.43 6.46 -11.91
CA ASN A 182 -3.10 5.89 -10.61
C ASN A 182 -3.06 7.01 -9.54
N SER A 183 -2.63 6.73 -8.30
CA SER A 183 -2.54 7.72 -7.21
C SER A 183 -1.73 8.95 -7.62
N ALA A 184 -0.52 8.78 -8.19
CA ALA A 184 0.33 9.88 -8.60
C ALA A 184 -0.33 10.75 -9.67
N ALA A 185 -0.89 10.10 -10.71
CA ALA A 185 -1.55 10.82 -11.78
C ALA A 185 -2.84 11.51 -11.34
N THR A 186 -3.60 10.92 -10.43
CA THR A 186 -4.80 11.55 -9.87
C THR A 186 -4.47 12.88 -9.20
N LEU A 187 -3.36 12.94 -8.48
CA LEU A 187 -2.94 14.14 -7.76
C LEU A 187 -2.32 15.20 -8.68
N ARG A 188 -1.59 14.83 -9.74
CA ARG A 188 -0.79 15.77 -10.54
C ARG A 188 -1.30 16.05 -11.95
N TYR A 189 -2.04 15.11 -12.59
CA TYR A 189 -2.37 15.20 -14.03
C TYR A 189 -3.88 15.14 -14.25
N ALA A 190 -4.51 16.32 -14.33
CA ALA A 190 -5.96 16.42 -14.55
C ALA A 190 -6.41 15.71 -15.84
N GLU A 191 -5.59 15.77 -16.88
CA GLU A 191 -5.82 15.17 -18.20
C GLU A 191 -5.78 13.65 -18.23
N ALA A 192 -5.26 13.01 -17.17
CA ALA A 192 -5.21 11.55 -17.05
C ALA A 192 -6.42 10.93 -16.33
N ARG A 193 -7.30 11.74 -15.76
CA ARG A 193 -8.39 11.28 -14.86
C ARG A 193 -9.49 10.54 -15.60
N PHE A 194 -9.85 11.00 -16.80
CA PHE A 194 -10.94 10.47 -17.62
C PHE A 194 -12.23 10.29 -16.81
N ASP A 195 -12.89 9.11 -16.91
CA ASP A 195 -14.15 8.84 -16.26
C ASP A 195 -13.98 8.23 -14.85
N ALA A 196 -12.83 7.58 -14.59
CA ALA A 196 -12.50 7.03 -13.27
C ALA A 196 -10.98 7.02 -13.01
N VAL A 197 -10.61 7.17 -11.72
CA VAL A 197 -9.23 7.07 -11.23
C VAL A 197 -9.08 5.86 -10.31
N ARG A 198 -7.90 5.21 -10.33
CA ARG A 198 -7.62 4.02 -9.52
C ARG A 198 -6.53 4.32 -8.50
N CYS A 199 -6.93 4.67 -7.29
CA CYS A 199 -6.02 5.07 -6.23
C CYS A 199 -5.75 3.91 -5.27
N GLY A 200 -4.47 3.58 -5.10
CA GLY A 200 -3.97 2.63 -4.12
C GLY A 200 -3.19 3.36 -3.04
N ILE A 201 -1.90 3.54 -3.21
CA ILE A 201 -0.97 3.97 -2.17
C ILE A 201 -1.40 5.24 -1.44
N ALA A 202 -1.90 6.23 -2.14
CA ALA A 202 -2.37 7.48 -1.55
C ALA A 202 -3.61 7.29 -0.66
N LEU A 203 -4.46 6.29 -0.92
CA LEU A 203 -5.59 5.95 -0.07
C LEU A 203 -5.14 5.56 1.36
N TYR A 204 -3.95 4.97 1.47
CA TYR A 204 -3.34 4.54 2.74
C TYR A 204 -2.53 5.65 3.42
N GLY A 205 -2.50 6.85 2.84
CA GLY A 205 -1.72 7.98 3.37
C GLY A 205 -0.22 7.83 3.19
N ILE A 206 0.19 7.14 2.13
CA ILE A 206 1.58 6.99 1.73
C ILE A 206 1.78 7.78 0.44
N SER A 207 2.81 8.64 0.41
CA SER A 207 3.08 9.47 -0.76
C SER A 207 3.47 8.61 -1.97
N PRO A 208 2.78 8.76 -3.13
CA PRO A 208 3.17 8.10 -4.36
C PRO A 208 4.49 8.63 -4.92
N PHE A 209 5.02 9.72 -4.37
CA PHE A 209 6.25 10.39 -4.80
C PHE A 209 7.45 10.09 -3.91
N GLY A 210 7.26 9.33 -2.82
CA GLY A 210 8.32 8.92 -1.88
C GLY A 210 8.78 10.03 -0.93
N GLY A 211 8.10 11.18 -0.93
CA GLY A 211 8.30 12.31 -0.04
C GLY A 211 7.40 12.25 1.20
N ASP A 212 7.18 13.42 1.80
CA ASP A 212 6.25 13.59 2.91
C ASP A 212 4.81 13.48 2.41
N PRO A 213 3.97 12.55 2.92
CA PRO A 213 2.57 12.49 2.52
C PRO A 213 1.77 13.77 2.85
N GLU A 214 2.22 14.59 3.81
CA GLU A 214 1.59 15.88 4.12
C GLU A 214 1.70 16.88 2.94
N ASP A 215 2.68 16.73 2.05
CA ASP A 215 2.81 17.55 0.84
C ASP A 215 1.62 17.34 -0.12
N GLU A 216 0.97 16.19 -0.04
CA GLU A 216 -0.25 15.85 -0.76
C GLU A 216 -1.51 15.88 0.14
N GLU A 217 -1.44 16.49 1.32
CA GLU A 217 -2.50 16.52 2.34
C GLU A 217 -2.90 15.13 2.88
N LEU A 218 -2.11 14.08 2.60
CA LEU A 218 -2.42 12.72 2.97
C LEU A 218 -2.07 12.44 4.44
N THR A 219 -2.89 11.62 5.09
CA THR A 219 -2.68 11.18 6.47
C THR A 219 -2.34 9.70 6.50
N PRO A 220 -1.15 9.28 7.01
CA PRO A 220 -0.82 7.88 7.17
C PRO A 220 -1.87 7.12 7.99
N ALA A 221 -2.37 6.01 7.44
CA ALA A 221 -3.45 5.25 8.07
C ALA A 221 -2.97 4.11 8.97
N LEU A 222 -1.68 3.78 8.94
CA LEU A 222 -1.12 2.66 9.67
C LEU A 222 -0.08 3.11 10.70
N ARG A 223 -0.21 2.56 11.92
CA ARG A 223 0.80 2.63 12.96
C ARG A 223 1.25 1.22 13.33
N TRP A 224 2.54 1.01 13.47
CA TRP A 224 3.16 -0.24 13.88
C TRP A 224 4.02 -0.04 15.12
N GLU A 225 3.69 -0.73 16.18
CA GLU A 225 4.30 -0.56 17.49
C GLU A 225 4.84 -1.89 18.04
N SER A 226 5.84 -1.76 18.91
CA SER A 226 6.48 -2.83 19.64
C SER A 226 7.05 -2.27 20.97
N TYR A 227 8.00 -2.97 21.56
CA TYR A 227 8.67 -2.54 22.79
C TYR A 227 10.12 -3.02 22.82
N VAL A 228 10.93 -2.43 23.72
CA VAL A 228 12.28 -2.92 24.04
C VAL A 228 12.15 -4.12 24.96
N ALA A 229 12.46 -5.32 24.46
CA ALA A 229 12.36 -6.55 25.24
C ALA A 229 13.57 -6.77 26.15
N LEU A 230 14.75 -6.28 25.75
CA LEU A 230 16.00 -6.44 26.50
C LEU A 230 16.92 -5.25 26.23
N VAL A 231 17.56 -4.75 27.25
CA VAL A 231 18.60 -3.73 27.14
C VAL A 231 19.96 -4.37 27.49
N LYS A 232 20.98 -4.07 26.67
CA LYS A 232 22.35 -4.56 26.88
C LYS A 232 23.35 -3.41 26.78
N ARG A 233 24.33 -3.43 27.62
CA ARG A 233 25.54 -2.61 27.46
C ARG A 233 26.53 -3.33 26.55
N LEU A 234 27.11 -2.62 25.62
CA LEU A 234 28.25 -3.09 24.81
C LEU A 234 29.48 -2.29 25.17
N GLU A 235 30.59 -3.00 25.36
CA GLU A 235 31.94 -2.42 25.53
C GLU A 235 32.61 -2.25 24.15
N PRO A 236 33.65 -1.40 24.04
CA PRO A 236 34.40 -1.25 22.79
C PRO A 236 34.88 -2.58 22.23
N GLY A 237 34.63 -2.84 20.95
CA GLY A 237 34.95 -4.10 20.27
C GLY A 237 33.86 -5.19 20.37
N GLU A 238 32.86 -5.04 21.24
CA GLU A 238 31.69 -5.92 21.25
C GLU A 238 30.75 -5.62 20.10
N SER A 239 29.91 -6.58 19.74
CA SER A 239 29.06 -6.48 18.54
C SER A 239 27.66 -7.00 18.76
N THR A 240 26.74 -6.59 17.88
CA THR A 240 25.37 -7.12 17.82
C THR A 240 25.01 -7.58 16.42
N GLY A 241 24.14 -8.61 16.33
CA GLY A 241 23.58 -9.15 15.11
C GLY A 241 24.53 -10.07 14.32
N TYR A 242 23.96 -10.74 13.32
CA TYR A 242 24.68 -11.67 12.45
C TYR A 242 25.79 -10.96 11.65
N GLY A 243 26.95 -11.64 11.51
CA GLY A 243 28.09 -11.16 10.74
C GLY A 243 28.81 -10.00 11.39
N ARG A 244 28.50 -9.66 12.65
CA ARG A 244 29.14 -8.57 13.39
C ARG A 244 29.22 -7.27 12.60
N ARG A 245 28.16 -6.92 11.86
CA ARG A 245 28.13 -5.72 11.01
C ARG A 245 28.07 -4.41 11.82
N TYR A 246 27.72 -4.50 13.09
CA TYR A 246 27.87 -3.43 14.06
C TYR A 246 28.84 -3.87 15.15
N VAL A 247 29.90 -3.11 15.31
CA VAL A 247 30.87 -3.25 16.39
C VAL A 247 30.89 -1.91 17.13
N ALA A 248 30.77 -1.95 18.45
CA ALA A 248 30.79 -0.76 19.28
C ALA A 248 32.21 -0.15 19.29
N ASP A 249 32.33 1.11 18.93
CA ASP A 249 33.56 1.91 19.01
C ASP A 249 33.81 2.48 20.40
N ARG A 250 32.78 2.60 21.19
CA ARG A 250 32.76 3.06 22.58
C ARG A 250 31.68 2.31 23.36
N ALA A 251 31.82 2.35 24.71
CA ALA A 251 30.83 1.80 25.60
C ALA A 251 29.46 2.50 25.36
N GLY A 252 28.38 1.72 25.24
CA GLY A 252 27.06 2.23 24.94
C GLY A 252 25.95 1.22 25.21
N TRP A 253 24.73 1.63 25.01
CA TRP A 253 23.56 0.81 25.24
C TRP A 253 22.87 0.45 23.92
N ILE A 254 22.34 -0.77 23.84
CA ILE A 254 21.45 -1.21 22.78
C ILE A 254 20.14 -1.77 23.37
N GLY A 255 19.05 -1.50 22.70
CA GLY A 255 17.74 -2.12 22.93
C GLY A 255 17.46 -3.22 21.91
N ILE A 256 16.98 -4.36 22.36
CA ILE A 256 16.52 -5.45 21.49
C ILE A 256 15.01 -5.35 21.40
N VAL A 257 14.49 -5.14 20.19
CA VAL A 257 13.08 -5.08 19.86
C VAL A 257 12.67 -6.42 19.25
N PRO A 258 11.61 -7.09 19.74
CA PRO A 258 11.24 -8.45 19.33
C PRO A 258 10.46 -8.48 18.00
N VAL A 259 10.91 -7.74 16.99
CA VAL A 259 10.38 -7.64 15.64
C VAL A 259 11.53 -7.79 14.65
N GLY A 260 11.33 -8.56 13.59
CA GLY A 260 12.34 -8.78 12.56
C GLY A 260 11.74 -8.99 11.17
N TYR A 261 12.53 -9.60 10.26
CA TYR A 261 12.09 -9.70 8.87
C TYR A 261 10.91 -10.66 8.65
N ALA A 262 10.62 -11.58 9.56
CA ALA A 262 9.41 -12.40 9.50
C ALA A 262 8.13 -11.61 9.83
N ASP A 263 8.28 -10.43 10.46
CA ASP A 263 7.18 -9.50 10.75
C ASP A 263 7.04 -8.43 9.67
N GLY A 264 7.97 -8.38 8.72
CA GLY A 264 8.00 -7.38 7.65
C GLY A 264 9.03 -6.27 7.83
N PHE A 265 9.81 -6.27 8.92
CA PHE A 265 10.92 -5.33 9.11
C PHE A 265 12.17 -5.86 8.40
N ARG A 266 12.31 -5.53 7.11
CA ARG A 266 13.26 -6.12 6.16
C ARG A 266 14.73 -5.91 6.57
N ARG A 267 15.61 -6.82 6.12
CA ARG A 267 17.04 -6.76 6.45
C ARG A 267 17.77 -5.56 5.86
N ASP A 268 17.32 -5.09 4.70
CA ASP A 268 17.86 -3.91 4.00
C ASP A 268 17.41 -2.58 4.64
N MET A 269 16.48 -2.62 5.60
CA MET A 269 16.15 -1.48 6.45
C MET A 269 17.17 -1.26 7.60
N THR A 270 18.25 -2.04 7.69
CA THR A 270 19.34 -1.78 8.64
C THR A 270 19.90 -0.38 8.43
N GLY A 271 19.99 0.41 9.49
CA GLY A 271 20.43 1.80 9.44
C GLY A 271 19.31 2.83 9.45
N THR A 272 18.06 2.40 9.23
CA THR A 272 16.89 3.24 9.43
C THR A 272 16.73 3.65 10.90
N GLU A 273 15.80 4.57 11.15
CA GLU A 273 15.44 4.97 12.50
C GLU A 273 14.07 4.43 12.90
N VAL A 274 13.85 4.30 14.19
CA VAL A 274 12.55 4.03 14.83
C VAL A 274 12.44 4.95 16.06
N LEU A 275 11.24 5.14 16.60
CA LEU A 275 11.11 5.87 17.87
C LEU A 275 11.17 4.90 19.04
N VAL A 276 12.04 5.19 20.00
CA VAL A 276 12.08 4.54 21.32
C VAL A 276 11.78 5.60 22.35
N ASP A 277 10.73 5.43 23.11
CA ASP A 277 10.25 6.45 24.06
C ASP A 277 10.10 7.85 23.41
N GLY A 278 9.51 7.88 22.19
CA GLY A 278 9.30 9.11 21.41
C GLY A 278 10.56 9.74 20.81
N ARG A 279 11.75 9.11 20.93
CA ARG A 279 13.00 9.63 20.40
C ARG A 279 13.53 8.76 19.27
N ARG A 280 14.00 9.38 18.19
CA ARG A 280 14.61 8.67 17.07
C ARG A 280 15.83 7.89 17.49
N ARG A 281 15.88 6.61 17.13
CA ARG A 281 16.97 5.67 17.44
C ARG A 281 17.31 4.86 16.20
N ARG A 282 18.60 4.81 15.90
CA ARG A 282 19.09 4.08 14.73
C ARG A 282 19.04 2.57 14.95
N VAL A 283 18.53 1.85 13.99
CA VAL A 283 18.59 0.38 13.89
C VAL A 283 20.01 -0.02 13.48
N VAL A 284 20.66 -0.88 14.25
CA VAL A 284 22.05 -1.28 14.07
C VAL A 284 22.22 -2.80 14.01
N GLY A 285 23.30 -3.23 13.41
CA GLY A 285 23.57 -4.65 13.19
C GLY A 285 22.61 -5.26 12.15
N THR A 286 22.77 -6.54 11.90
CA THR A 286 21.90 -7.26 10.95
C THR A 286 20.57 -7.58 11.60
N ILE A 287 19.47 -7.13 10.99
CA ILE A 287 18.11 -7.49 11.41
C ILE A 287 17.93 -9.01 11.29
N SER A 288 17.47 -9.64 12.38
CA SER A 288 17.23 -11.07 12.49
C SER A 288 15.79 -11.41 12.07
N MET A 289 15.43 -12.71 12.08
CA MET A 289 14.09 -13.16 11.77
C MET A 289 13.03 -12.54 12.69
N ASP A 290 13.33 -12.48 14.00
CA ASP A 290 12.39 -12.15 15.07
C ASP A 290 12.87 -11.01 15.97
N ALA A 291 13.98 -10.34 15.62
CA ALA A 291 14.54 -9.27 16.44
C ALA A 291 15.38 -8.29 15.62
N LEU A 292 15.37 -7.03 16.04
CA LEU A 292 16.31 -5.98 15.63
C LEU A 292 16.94 -5.32 16.87
N ALA A 293 18.07 -4.65 16.68
CA ALA A 293 18.76 -3.89 17.71
C ALA A 293 18.72 -2.39 17.38
N VAL A 294 18.51 -1.56 18.39
CA VAL A 294 18.53 -0.09 18.29
C VAL A 294 19.57 0.50 19.23
N LEU A 295 20.23 1.57 18.81
CA LEU A 295 21.13 2.33 19.69
C LEU A 295 20.31 3.10 20.73
N LEU A 296 20.82 3.16 21.96
CA LEU A 296 20.21 3.93 23.06
C LEU A 296 21.24 4.90 23.62
N ASP A 297 20.79 6.08 24.08
CA ASP A 297 21.65 7.06 24.72
C ASP A 297 22.01 6.67 26.17
N SER A 298 21.12 5.92 26.81
CA SER A 298 21.25 5.45 28.19
C SER A 298 20.54 4.11 28.38
N GLU A 299 20.72 3.52 29.53
CA GLU A 299 19.93 2.36 29.94
C GLU A 299 18.45 2.74 30.03
N LEU A 300 17.58 1.92 29.42
CA LEU A 300 16.13 2.04 29.48
C LEU A 300 15.54 0.79 30.13
N ALA A 301 14.30 0.89 30.61
CA ALA A 301 13.57 -0.26 31.12
C ALA A 301 13.11 -1.19 29.98
N ALA A 302 13.10 -2.49 30.22
CA ALA A 302 12.36 -3.43 29.38
C ALA A 302 10.86 -3.04 29.40
N GLY A 303 10.18 -3.15 28.25
CA GLY A 303 8.81 -2.67 28.09
C GLY A 303 8.71 -1.24 27.54
N THR A 304 9.84 -0.50 27.42
CA THR A 304 9.84 0.84 26.80
C THR A 304 9.22 0.79 25.40
N PRO A 305 8.22 1.65 25.09
CA PRO A 305 7.52 1.62 23.80
C PRO A 305 8.43 1.92 22.61
N VAL A 306 8.17 1.24 21.50
CA VAL A 306 8.87 1.46 20.23
C VAL A 306 7.82 1.68 19.13
N THR A 307 7.92 2.80 18.39
CA THR A 307 7.16 3.02 17.17
C THR A 307 8.05 2.67 15.98
N LEU A 308 7.63 1.67 15.21
CA LEU A 308 8.32 1.19 14.02
C LEU A 308 7.85 1.94 12.76
N VAL A 309 6.55 2.24 12.68
CA VAL A 309 5.89 3.06 11.66
C VAL A 309 4.80 3.87 12.36
N GLY A 310 4.60 5.10 11.98
CA GLY A 310 3.56 5.98 12.52
C GLY A 310 4.04 7.42 12.67
N ASP A 311 3.43 8.16 13.62
CA ASP A 311 3.78 9.56 13.85
C ASP A 311 5.29 9.74 14.11
N GLY A 312 5.94 10.51 13.24
CA GLY A 312 7.37 10.80 13.32
C GLY A 312 8.30 9.75 12.69
N ILE A 313 7.81 8.58 12.25
CA ILE A 313 8.55 7.57 11.48
C ILE A 313 7.67 7.05 10.35
N ARG A 314 8.00 7.37 9.11
CA ARG A 314 7.20 7.08 7.94
C ARG A 314 7.68 5.85 7.16
N ILE A 315 6.77 5.23 6.43
CA ILE A 315 7.09 4.11 5.51
C ILE A 315 8.10 4.56 4.44
N GLU A 316 7.99 5.80 3.96
CA GLU A 316 8.87 6.38 2.95
C GLU A 316 10.33 6.48 3.46
N GLU A 317 10.54 6.79 4.72
CA GLU A 317 11.88 6.82 5.32
C GLU A 317 12.54 5.44 5.31
N HIS A 318 11.77 4.41 5.65
CA HIS A 318 12.24 3.02 5.57
C HIS A 318 12.52 2.60 4.13
N ALA A 319 11.65 2.99 3.20
CA ALA A 319 11.81 2.71 1.78
C ALA A 319 13.09 3.35 1.22
N ASN A 320 13.35 4.60 1.57
CA ASN A 320 14.56 5.33 1.16
C ASN A 320 15.84 4.63 1.65
N VAL A 321 15.88 4.18 2.91
CA VAL A 321 17.03 3.44 3.46
C VAL A 321 17.20 2.08 2.79
N ALA A 322 16.10 1.38 2.52
CA ALA A 322 16.10 0.07 1.86
C ALA A 322 16.35 0.15 0.33
N GLY A 323 16.39 1.36 -0.25
CA GLY A 323 16.54 1.55 -1.70
C GLY A 323 15.34 1.04 -2.50
N THR A 324 14.14 1.20 -1.97
CA THR A 324 12.88 0.74 -2.56
C THR A 324 11.78 1.79 -2.44
N ILE A 325 10.53 1.40 -2.61
CA ILE A 325 9.34 2.26 -2.59
C ILE A 325 8.38 1.89 -1.44
N GLY A 326 7.61 2.87 -0.96
CA GLY A 326 6.63 2.68 0.12
C GLY A 326 5.63 1.54 -0.13
N TYR A 327 5.31 1.27 -1.39
CA TYR A 327 4.47 0.13 -1.80
C TYR A 327 5.02 -1.22 -1.34
N GLU A 328 6.33 -1.45 -1.52
CA GLU A 328 6.97 -2.71 -1.15
C GLU A 328 7.07 -2.85 0.37
N ILE A 329 7.39 -1.77 1.07
CA ILE A 329 7.42 -1.78 2.54
C ILE A 329 6.03 -2.12 3.08
N ALA A 330 4.99 -1.38 2.66
CA ALA A 330 3.63 -1.57 3.16
C ALA A 330 3.09 -2.98 2.89
N THR A 331 3.24 -3.50 1.67
CA THR A 331 2.75 -4.83 1.30
C THR A 331 3.56 -5.96 1.94
N GLY A 332 4.77 -5.70 2.41
CA GLY A 332 5.63 -6.64 3.11
C GLY A 332 5.33 -6.81 4.60
N LEU A 333 4.49 -5.94 5.19
CA LEU A 333 4.12 -6.02 6.61
C LEU A 333 3.29 -7.27 6.90
N ASN A 334 3.68 -8.01 7.93
CA ASN A 334 2.99 -9.25 8.29
C ASN A 334 1.98 -9.01 9.42
N THR A 335 0.77 -8.65 9.03
CA THR A 335 -0.35 -8.35 9.95
C THR A 335 -1.16 -9.59 10.37
N ARG A 336 -0.68 -10.81 10.06
CA ARG A 336 -1.39 -12.06 10.38
C ARG A 336 -1.45 -12.29 11.90
N SER A 337 -2.59 -12.79 12.38
CA SER A 337 -2.87 -13.00 13.81
C SER A 337 -1.86 -13.89 14.55
N GLY A 338 -1.13 -14.76 13.86
CA GLY A 338 -0.05 -15.55 14.47
C GLY A 338 1.26 -14.78 14.73
N ARG A 339 1.41 -13.58 14.18
CA ARG A 339 2.61 -12.73 14.29
C ARG A 339 2.35 -11.40 14.95
N ALA A 340 1.18 -10.81 14.74
CA ALA A 340 0.84 -9.49 15.21
C ALA A 340 -0.62 -9.41 15.68
N ARG A 341 -0.90 -8.47 16.56
CA ARG A 341 -2.24 -7.97 16.83
C ARG A 341 -2.58 -6.87 15.84
N ARG A 342 -3.78 -6.88 15.29
CA ARG A 342 -4.32 -5.82 14.46
C ARG A 342 -5.52 -5.19 15.15
N VAL A 343 -5.53 -3.87 15.24
CA VAL A 343 -6.60 -3.07 15.83
C VAL A 343 -7.06 -2.04 14.79
N THR A 344 -8.34 -1.80 14.72
CA THR A 344 -8.91 -0.69 13.92
C THR A 344 -9.40 0.40 14.86
N VAL A 345 -9.13 1.63 14.49
CA VAL A 345 -9.66 2.82 15.15
C VAL A 345 -10.38 3.69 14.14
N ASP A 346 -11.20 4.59 14.61
CA ASP A 346 -11.99 5.50 13.80
C ASP A 346 -11.78 6.92 14.33
N GLY A 347 -10.61 7.48 13.97
CA GLY A 347 -10.13 8.77 14.45
C GLY A 347 -10.51 9.98 13.59
#